data_624bdd3309b3264067639cfcad432c1e
#
_entry.id   624bdd3309b3264067639cfcad432c1e
#
_cell.length_a   1.000
_cell.length_b   1.000
_cell.length_c   1.000
_cell.angle_alpha   90.00
_cell.angle_beta   90.00
_cell.angle_gamma   90.00
#
_symmetry.space_group_name_H-M   'P 1'
#
loop_
_entity.id
_entity.type
_entity.pdbx_description
1 polymer ?
#
loop_
_entity_poly.entity_id
_entity_poly.type
_entity_poly.pdbx_seq_one_letter_code
_entity_poly.pdbx_strand_id
1 'polypeptide(L)'
;SFPTRRSSDLITAVMDCYEAADKYGVPIIADGGIKYSGEIVKAIAAGASAVMVGSLVAGCEESPGDSEIYQGRRFKVYRGMGSIAAMNNGSKDRYFQEDNKKLVPEGIEGRVPYKGTLSDTIFQMMGGLKSGMGYCGCKNITELQTKTKFIRITNAGLKESHPHDVFITKEAPNYSVNL
;
A
#
# COMPACT_ATOMS: atom_id res chain seq x y z
N SER A 1 10.90 -7.80 22.14
CA SER A 1 11.24 -7.56 20.72
C SER A 1 9.96 -7.26 19.98
N PHE A 2 9.88 -6.10 19.35
CA PHE A 2 8.77 -5.81 18.45
C PHE A 2 8.88 -6.79 17.27
N PRO A 3 7.80 -7.49 16.91
CA PRO A 3 7.83 -8.38 15.76
C PRO A 3 8.16 -7.55 14.52
N THR A 4 9.16 -7.98 13.78
CA THR A 4 9.48 -7.42 12.46
C THR A 4 8.22 -7.49 11.61
N ARG A 5 7.68 -6.34 11.25
CA ARG A 5 6.46 -6.21 10.44
C ARG A 5 6.72 -6.83 9.06
N ARG A 6 6.23 -8.04 8.85
CA ARG A 6 6.20 -8.64 7.52
C ARG A 6 4.90 -8.26 6.85
N SER A 7 4.95 -7.79 5.63
CA SER A 7 3.75 -7.46 4.84
C SER A 7 2.79 -8.64 4.65
N SER A 8 3.26 -9.86 4.81
CA SER A 8 2.47 -11.09 4.77
C SER A 8 1.51 -11.26 5.96
N ASP A 9 1.75 -10.58 7.07
CA ASP A 9 0.97 -10.73 8.30
C ASP A 9 -0.16 -9.70 8.40
N LEU A 10 -0.18 -8.69 7.51
CA LEU A 10 -1.10 -7.56 7.59
C LEU A 10 -2.57 -7.98 7.41
N ILE A 11 -2.87 -8.89 6.49
CA ILE A 11 -4.25 -9.35 6.25
C ILE A 11 -4.82 -10.01 7.51
N THR A 12 -4.05 -10.89 8.16
CA THR A 12 -4.44 -11.53 9.43
C THR A 12 -4.67 -10.48 10.51
N ALA A 13 -3.75 -9.51 10.65
CA ALA A 13 -3.90 -8.44 11.64
C ALA A 13 -5.15 -7.58 11.40
N VAL A 14 -5.50 -7.28 10.13
CA VAL A 14 -6.74 -6.56 9.80
C VAL A 14 -7.97 -7.39 10.18
N MET A 15 -7.97 -8.69 9.87
CA MET A 15 -9.08 -9.59 10.22
C MET A 15 -9.28 -9.69 11.74
N ASP A 16 -8.21 -9.89 12.50
CA ASP A 16 -8.25 -9.98 13.96
C ASP A 16 -8.74 -8.67 14.59
N CYS A 17 -8.22 -7.53 14.10
CA CYS A 17 -8.67 -6.22 14.56
C CYS A 17 -10.14 -5.97 14.21
N TYR A 18 -10.58 -6.35 13.01
CA TYR A 18 -11.96 -6.21 12.60
C TYR A 18 -12.90 -7.03 13.49
N GLU A 19 -12.60 -8.31 13.73
CA GLU A 19 -13.38 -9.18 14.62
C GLU A 19 -13.53 -8.60 16.04
N ALA A 20 -12.46 -7.97 16.53
CA ALA A 20 -12.48 -7.33 17.85
C ALA A 20 -13.28 -6.03 17.87
N ALA A 21 -13.21 -5.21 16.82
CA ALA A 21 -13.70 -3.84 16.78
C ALA A 21 -15.14 -3.73 16.26
N ASP A 22 -15.58 -4.63 15.36
CA ASP A 22 -16.89 -4.60 14.69
C ASP A 22 -18.04 -4.61 15.70
N LYS A 23 -17.96 -5.40 16.74
CA LYS A 23 -18.94 -5.47 17.84
C LYS A 23 -19.11 -4.15 18.62
N TYR A 24 -18.18 -3.23 18.49
CA TYR A 24 -18.23 -1.88 19.07
C TYR A 24 -18.50 -0.78 18.03
N GLY A 25 -18.69 -1.16 16.76
CA GLY A 25 -18.85 -0.23 15.65
C GLY A 25 -17.61 0.64 15.36
N VAL A 26 -16.40 0.16 15.72
CA VAL A 26 -15.14 0.89 15.53
C VAL A 26 -14.56 0.55 14.17
N PRO A 27 -14.39 1.55 13.25
CA PRO A 27 -13.82 1.30 11.93
C PRO A 27 -12.31 1.00 12.00
N ILE A 28 -11.83 0.15 11.08
CA ILE A 28 -10.42 -0.23 10.96
C ILE A 28 -9.80 0.44 9.74
N ILE A 29 -8.60 0.99 9.90
CA ILE A 29 -7.75 1.49 8.81
C ILE A 29 -6.61 0.50 8.58
N ALA A 30 -6.54 -0.09 7.39
CA ALA A 30 -5.40 -0.94 7.01
C ALA A 30 -4.23 -0.05 6.55
N ASP A 31 -3.17 0.00 7.38
CA ASP A 31 -1.98 0.81 7.12
C ASP A 31 -0.78 -0.05 6.75
N GLY A 32 -0.30 0.10 5.54
CA GLY A 32 0.93 -0.49 5.04
C GLY A 32 0.75 -1.54 3.95
N GLY A 33 1.82 -1.77 3.21
CA GLY A 33 1.95 -2.85 2.23
C GLY A 33 1.17 -2.68 0.92
N ILE A 34 0.36 -1.63 0.75
CA ILE A 34 -0.49 -1.43 -0.43
C ILE A 34 0.34 -0.84 -1.58
N LYS A 35 0.53 -1.63 -2.62
CA LYS A 35 1.24 -1.27 -3.86
C LYS A 35 0.34 -1.29 -5.09
N TYR A 36 -0.71 -2.10 -5.09
CA TYR A 36 -1.62 -2.35 -6.21
C TYR A 36 -3.08 -2.27 -5.77
N SER A 37 -3.97 -2.01 -6.71
CA SER A 37 -5.40 -1.92 -6.45
C SER A 37 -6.01 -3.22 -5.88
N GLY A 38 -5.50 -4.39 -6.27
CA GLY A 38 -5.94 -5.68 -5.73
C GLY A 38 -5.68 -5.84 -4.23
N GLU A 39 -4.66 -5.15 -3.68
CA GLU A 39 -4.39 -5.16 -2.24
C GLU A 39 -5.39 -4.30 -1.47
N ILE A 40 -5.91 -3.23 -2.09
CA ILE A 40 -7.03 -2.45 -1.54
C ILE A 40 -8.27 -3.35 -1.43
N VAL A 41 -8.59 -4.11 -2.48
CA VAL A 41 -9.70 -5.07 -2.47
C VAL A 41 -9.56 -6.05 -1.32
N LYS A 42 -8.38 -6.64 -1.15
CA LYS A 42 -8.11 -7.61 -0.07
C LYS A 42 -8.22 -6.96 1.32
N ALA A 43 -7.68 -5.76 1.51
CA ALA A 43 -7.76 -5.05 2.78
C ALA A 43 -9.22 -4.76 3.19
N ILE A 44 -10.02 -4.28 2.24
CA ILE A 44 -11.46 -4.02 2.48
C ILE A 44 -12.21 -5.34 2.73
N ALA A 45 -11.96 -6.39 1.93
CA ALA A 45 -12.55 -7.70 2.14
C ALA A 45 -12.18 -8.34 3.49
N ALA A 46 -11.01 -7.98 4.05
CA ALA A 46 -10.59 -8.41 5.38
C ALA A 46 -11.28 -7.63 6.54
N GLY A 47 -12.13 -6.65 6.22
CA GLY A 47 -12.89 -5.86 7.21
C GLY A 47 -12.42 -4.42 7.37
N ALA A 48 -11.35 -3.97 6.67
CA ALA A 48 -10.96 -2.59 6.75
C ALA A 48 -12.03 -1.66 6.18
N SER A 49 -12.27 -0.54 6.85
CA SER A 49 -13.16 0.52 6.40
C SER A 49 -12.46 1.52 5.48
N ALA A 50 -11.15 1.65 5.65
CA ALA A 50 -10.28 2.50 4.84
C ALA A 50 -8.89 1.89 4.73
N VAL A 51 -8.11 2.39 3.77
CA VAL A 51 -6.70 2.02 3.59
C VAL A 51 -5.82 3.26 3.70
N MET A 52 -4.65 3.11 4.31
CA MET A 52 -3.62 4.13 4.31
C MET A 52 -2.54 3.77 3.30
N VAL A 53 -2.25 4.70 2.40
CA VAL A 53 -1.26 4.54 1.33
C VAL A 53 -0.14 5.56 1.50
N GLY A 54 1.09 5.13 1.30
CA GLY A 54 2.29 5.97 1.37
C GLY A 54 3.07 5.91 0.06
N SER A 55 3.90 4.89 -0.11
CA SER A 55 4.75 4.72 -1.30
C SER A 55 3.97 4.68 -2.62
N LEU A 56 2.72 4.26 -2.59
CA LEU A 56 1.85 4.23 -3.77
C LEU A 56 1.71 5.62 -4.41
N VAL A 57 1.58 6.66 -3.59
CA VAL A 57 1.37 8.05 -4.02
C VAL A 57 2.62 8.93 -3.90
N ALA A 58 3.73 8.38 -3.42
CA ALA A 58 4.96 9.14 -3.19
C ALA A 58 5.57 9.73 -4.49
N GLY A 59 5.30 9.10 -5.64
CA GLY A 59 5.74 9.57 -6.96
C GLY A 59 4.79 10.57 -7.63
N CYS A 60 3.66 10.92 -7.01
CA CYS A 60 2.70 11.86 -7.59
C CYS A 60 3.21 13.31 -7.54
N GLU A 61 2.68 14.16 -8.45
CA GLU A 61 3.04 15.59 -8.54
C GLU A 61 2.85 16.29 -7.20
N GLU A 62 1.74 16.03 -6.51
CA GLU A 62 1.33 16.68 -5.26
C GLU A 62 2.09 16.15 -4.03
N SER A 63 2.89 15.09 -4.18
CA SER A 63 3.74 14.59 -3.10
C SER A 63 4.78 15.65 -2.70
N PRO A 64 5.07 15.87 -1.40
CA PRO A 64 5.94 16.94 -0.94
C PRO A 64 7.43 16.76 -1.28
N GLY A 65 7.85 15.59 -1.75
CA GLY A 65 9.25 15.35 -2.16
C GLY A 65 9.65 16.18 -3.39
N ASP A 66 10.88 16.64 -3.43
CA ASP A 66 11.44 17.36 -4.57
C ASP A 66 11.48 16.50 -5.83
N SER A 67 11.36 17.14 -6.99
CA SER A 67 11.50 16.47 -8.27
C SER A 67 12.96 16.49 -8.74
N GLU A 68 13.48 15.33 -9.11
CA GLU A 68 14.84 15.16 -9.63
C GLU A 68 14.83 14.49 -11.01
N ILE A 69 15.78 14.89 -11.86
CA ILE A 69 16.04 14.19 -13.12
C ILE A 69 17.28 13.33 -12.90
N TYR A 70 17.14 12.03 -13.13
CA TYR A 70 18.23 11.07 -13.04
C TYR A 70 18.20 10.11 -14.23
N GLN A 71 19.30 9.99 -14.93
CA GLN A 71 19.41 9.19 -16.17
C GLN A 71 18.30 9.49 -17.18
N GLY A 72 17.96 10.78 -17.37
CA GLY A 72 16.92 11.23 -18.30
C GLY A 72 15.47 10.94 -17.86
N ARG A 73 15.24 10.44 -16.66
CA ARG A 73 13.91 10.16 -16.11
C ARG A 73 13.62 11.04 -14.90
N ARG A 74 12.35 11.42 -14.74
CA ARG A 74 11.87 12.20 -13.60
C ARG A 74 11.59 11.29 -12.42
N PHE A 75 12.06 11.68 -11.23
CA PHE A 75 11.83 11.01 -9.95
C PHE A 75 11.33 12.01 -8.92
N LYS A 76 10.72 11.52 -7.87
CA LYS A 76 10.42 12.27 -6.63
C LYS A 76 11.31 11.75 -5.52
N VAL A 77 11.86 12.65 -4.72
CA VAL A 77 12.57 12.28 -3.49
C VAL A 77 11.58 11.67 -2.52
N TYR A 78 11.90 10.51 -1.99
CA TYR A 78 11.09 9.78 -1.04
C TYR A 78 11.87 9.51 0.24
N ARG A 79 11.22 9.75 1.38
CA ARG A 79 11.79 9.40 2.69
C ARG A 79 10.74 8.76 3.58
N GLY A 80 11.11 7.66 4.24
CA GLY A 80 10.28 7.05 5.26
C GLY A 80 10.18 7.95 6.49
N MET A 81 9.08 7.88 7.24
CA MET A 81 8.84 8.66 8.46
C MET A 81 9.93 8.46 9.53
N GLY A 82 10.53 7.25 9.60
CA GLY A 82 11.64 6.94 10.50
C GLY A 82 13.03 7.20 9.92
N SER A 83 13.16 7.91 8.79
CA SER A 83 14.45 8.33 8.25
C SER A 83 15.03 9.49 9.06
N ILE A 84 16.35 9.66 9.03
CA ILE A 84 17.04 10.76 9.74
C ILE A 84 16.50 12.12 9.29
N ALA A 85 16.30 12.31 7.97
CA ALA A 85 15.78 13.56 7.44
C ALA A 85 14.32 13.83 7.90
N ALA A 86 13.47 12.81 7.98
CA ALA A 86 12.11 12.97 8.47
C ALA A 86 12.09 13.27 9.98
N MET A 87 12.91 12.59 10.77
CA MET A 87 13.02 12.83 12.22
C MET A 87 13.55 14.22 12.52
N ASN A 88 14.52 14.73 11.77
CA ASN A 88 15.03 16.09 11.91
C ASN A 88 13.98 17.16 11.56
N ASN A 89 12.97 16.81 10.74
CA ASN A 89 11.88 17.69 10.32
C ASN A 89 10.57 17.47 11.12
N GLY A 90 10.61 16.81 12.29
CA GLY A 90 9.50 16.79 13.22
C GLY A 90 8.88 15.43 13.54
N SER A 91 9.32 14.31 12.94
CA SER A 91 8.71 12.98 13.22
C SER A 91 9.40 12.19 14.35
N LYS A 92 10.16 12.87 15.22
CA LYS A 92 10.87 12.25 16.36
C LYS A 92 9.93 11.66 17.40
N ASP A 93 8.81 12.33 17.66
CA ASP A 93 7.75 11.94 18.60
C ASP A 93 7.19 10.56 18.28
N ARG A 94 6.96 10.28 17.02
CA ARG A 94 6.42 9.01 16.54
C ARG A 94 7.31 7.80 16.83
N TYR A 95 8.61 8.03 17.07
CA TYR A 95 9.61 6.99 17.33
C TYR A 95 10.18 7.06 18.74
N PHE A 96 9.53 7.81 19.64
CA PHE A 96 9.98 7.99 21.04
C PHE A 96 11.44 8.45 21.16
N GLN A 97 11.89 9.32 20.25
CA GLN A 97 13.27 9.80 20.17
C GLN A 97 13.40 11.31 20.37
N GLU A 98 12.40 11.95 20.98
CA GLU A 98 12.36 13.42 21.20
C GLU A 98 13.58 13.91 21.99
N ASP A 99 13.95 13.19 23.04
CA ASP A 99 15.03 13.55 23.96
C ASP A 99 16.40 12.94 23.59
N ASN A 100 16.47 12.20 22.51
CA ASN A 100 17.69 11.51 22.11
C ASN A 100 18.68 12.47 21.43
N LYS A 101 19.91 12.55 21.97
CA LYS A 101 21.02 13.29 21.34
C LYS A 101 21.48 12.67 20.01
N LYS A 102 21.23 11.37 19.80
CA LYS A 102 21.58 10.64 18.58
C LYS A 102 20.35 9.86 18.13
N LEU A 103 19.90 10.12 16.89
CA LEU A 103 18.74 9.46 16.28
C LEU A 103 19.14 8.08 15.73
N VAL A 104 18.27 7.11 15.92
CA VAL A 104 18.40 5.78 15.34
C VAL A 104 17.40 5.66 14.17
N PRO A 105 17.87 5.62 12.91
CA PRO A 105 16.98 5.56 11.76
C PRO A 105 16.33 4.17 11.65
N GLU A 106 15.02 4.16 11.44
CA GLU A 106 14.24 2.96 11.10
C GLU A 106 13.68 3.04 9.67
N GLY A 107 13.81 4.18 9.02
CA GLY A 107 13.32 4.45 7.67
C GLY A 107 14.46 4.73 6.68
N ILE A 108 14.17 4.49 5.41
CA ILE A 108 15.09 4.75 4.30
C ILE A 108 14.80 6.09 3.63
N GLU A 109 15.82 6.61 2.96
CA GLU A 109 15.72 7.74 2.03
C GLU A 109 16.08 7.24 0.64
N GLY A 110 15.39 7.73 -0.36
CA GLY A 110 15.61 7.31 -1.73
C GLY A 110 14.81 8.14 -2.71
N ARG A 111 14.64 7.62 -3.91
CA ARG A 111 13.82 8.23 -4.95
C ARG A 111 12.85 7.21 -5.53
N VAL A 112 11.67 7.67 -5.93
CA VAL A 112 10.64 6.88 -6.59
C VAL A 112 10.35 7.47 -7.98
N PRO A 113 10.03 6.65 -8.97
CA PRO A 113 9.64 7.15 -10.28
C PRO A 113 8.46 8.10 -10.18
N TYR A 114 8.51 9.19 -10.96
CA TYR A 114 7.38 10.11 -11.11
C TYR A 114 6.20 9.39 -11.77
N LYS A 115 4.99 9.58 -11.25
CA LYS A 115 3.78 8.86 -11.66
C LYS A 115 2.67 9.74 -12.25
N GLY A 116 2.90 11.04 -12.40
CA GLY A 116 1.84 11.98 -12.82
C GLY A 116 1.03 12.50 -11.64
N THR A 117 -0.24 12.83 -11.87
CA THR A 117 -1.11 13.45 -10.87
C THR A 117 -1.64 12.43 -9.86
N LEU A 118 -1.94 12.89 -8.65
CA LEU A 118 -2.63 12.09 -7.65
C LEU A 118 -4.01 11.64 -8.14
N SER A 119 -4.71 12.53 -8.85
CA SER A 119 -6.04 12.25 -9.42
C SER A 119 -6.01 11.03 -10.34
N ASP A 120 -5.04 10.95 -11.26
CA ASP A 120 -4.89 9.82 -12.18
C ASP A 120 -4.58 8.52 -11.41
N THR A 121 -3.70 8.60 -10.42
CA THR A 121 -3.35 7.44 -9.57
C THR A 121 -4.59 6.93 -8.81
N ILE A 122 -5.35 7.80 -8.17
CA ILE A 122 -6.58 7.43 -7.44
C ILE A 122 -7.64 6.88 -8.39
N PHE A 123 -7.81 7.49 -9.56
CA PHE A 123 -8.74 6.98 -10.58
C PHE A 123 -8.43 5.52 -10.94
N GLN A 124 -7.16 5.19 -11.17
CA GLN A 124 -6.73 3.82 -11.46
C GLN A 124 -6.98 2.87 -10.29
N MET A 125 -6.68 3.30 -9.05
CA MET A 125 -6.92 2.48 -7.85
C MET A 125 -8.41 2.20 -7.65
N MET A 126 -9.26 3.21 -7.83
CA MET A 126 -10.73 3.06 -7.74
C MET A 126 -11.29 2.19 -8.86
N GLY A 127 -10.73 2.27 -10.06
CA GLY A 127 -11.05 1.36 -11.16
C GLY A 127 -10.76 -0.09 -10.82
N GLY A 128 -9.57 -0.36 -10.24
CA GLY A 128 -9.18 -1.69 -9.79
C GLY A 128 -10.04 -2.20 -8.63
N LEU A 129 -10.42 -1.34 -7.67
CA LEU A 129 -11.35 -1.72 -6.60
C LEU A 129 -12.72 -2.14 -7.17
N LYS A 130 -13.29 -1.35 -8.09
CA LYS A 130 -14.56 -1.66 -8.75
C LYS A 130 -14.48 -2.98 -9.53
N SER A 131 -13.38 -3.23 -10.24
CA SER A 131 -13.15 -4.50 -10.95
C SER A 131 -13.09 -5.68 -9.99
N GLY A 132 -12.36 -5.55 -8.88
CA GLY A 132 -12.28 -6.57 -7.84
C GLY A 132 -13.64 -6.88 -7.20
N MET A 133 -14.44 -5.85 -6.91
CA MET A 133 -15.82 -6.02 -6.45
C MET A 133 -16.66 -6.78 -7.49
N GLY A 134 -16.51 -6.46 -8.76
CA GLY A 134 -17.18 -7.15 -9.87
C GLY A 134 -16.81 -8.63 -9.93
N TYR A 135 -15.53 -8.97 -9.83
CA TYR A 135 -15.07 -10.38 -9.77
C TYR A 135 -15.62 -11.14 -8.56
N CYS A 136 -15.81 -10.46 -7.43
CA CYS A 136 -16.41 -11.04 -6.24
C CYS A 136 -17.95 -11.05 -6.24
N GLY A 137 -18.60 -10.49 -7.26
CA GLY A 137 -20.06 -10.37 -7.34
C GLY A 137 -20.65 -9.40 -6.30
N CYS A 138 -19.87 -8.45 -5.80
CA CYS A 138 -20.26 -7.51 -4.75
C CYS A 138 -20.72 -6.17 -5.33
N LYS A 139 -21.90 -5.72 -4.94
CA LYS A 139 -22.51 -4.46 -5.42
C LYS A 139 -22.00 -3.22 -4.67
N ASN A 140 -21.53 -3.40 -3.45
CA ASN A 140 -21.06 -2.32 -2.57
C ASN A 140 -19.97 -2.83 -1.62
N ILE A 141 -19.36 -1.91 -0.87
CA ILE A 141 -18.27 -2.20 0.07
C ILE A 141 -18.73 -3.15 1.19
N THR A 142 -19.93 -2.99 1.72
CA THR A 142 -20.45 -3.87 2.76
C THR A 142 -20.56 -5.33 2.27
N GLU A 143 -20.98 -5.55 1.04
CA GLU A 143 -20.98 -6.90 0.45
C GLU A 143 -19.56 -7.44 0.29
N LEU A 144 -18.60 -6.61 -0.09
CA LEU A 144 -17.20 -7.02 -0.20
C LEU A 144 -16.64 -7.47 1.17
N GLN A 145 -16.98 -6.78 2.24
CA GLN A 145 -16.57 -7.13 3.61
C GLN A 145 -17.25 -8.39 4.15
N THR A 146 -18.54 -8.61 3.82
CA THR A 146 -19.35 -9.62 4.51
C THR A 146 -19.60 -10.89 3.70
N LYS A 147 -19.50 -10.84 2.36
CA LYS A 147 -19.85 -11.98 1.48
C LYS A 147 -18.65 -12.67 0.88
N THR A 148 -17.47 -12.08 0.94
CA THR A 148 -16.26 -12.65 0.33
C THR A 148 -15.56 -13.64 1.26
N LYS A 149 -14.76 -14.52 0.65
CA LYS A 149 -13.94 -15.50 1.39
C LYS A 149 -12.51 -15.48 0.84
N PHE A 150 -11.55 -15.55 1.74
CA PHE A 150 -10.16 -15.76 1.37
C PHE A 150 -9.87 -17.24 1.16
N ILE A 151 -9.11 -17.53 0.12
CA ILE A 151 -8.54 -18.87 -0.11
C ILE A 151 -7.02 -18.76 -0.11
N ARG A 152 -6.36 -19.81 0.37
CA ARG A 152 -4.91 -19.94 0.21
C ARG A 152 -4.60 -20.53 -1.15
N ILE A 153 -3.64 -19.94 -1.83
CA ILE A 153 -3.12 -20.45 -3.11
C ILE A 153 -1.67 -20.88 -2.95
N THR A 154 -1.25 -21.82 -3.76
CA THR A 154 0.15 -22.25 -3.86
C THR A 154 0.96 -21.25 -4.69
N ASN A 155 2.30 -21.32 -4.63
CA ASN A 155 3.16 -20.52 -5.51
C ASN A 155 2.90 -20.84 -7.01
N ALA A 156 2.55 -22.08 -7.34
CA ALA A 156 2.16 -22.44 -8.70
C ALA A 156 0.85 -21.73 -9.11
N GLY A 157 -0.18 -21.75 -8.24
CA GLY A 157 -1.42 -21.03 -8.49
C GLY A 157 -1.23 -19.50 -8.56
N LEU A 158 -0.28 -18.94 -7.78
CA LEU A 158 0.08 -17.53 -7.89
C LEU A 158 0.69 -17.23 -9.27
N LYS A 159 1.62 -18.05 -9.76
CA LYS A 159 2.22 -17.90 -11.09
C LYS A 159 1.19 -17.98 -12.19
N GLU A 160 0.27 -18.95 -12.13
CA GLU A 160 -0.83 -19.09 -13.07
C GLU A 160 -1.82 -17.92 -13.07
N SER A 161 -1.99 -17.25 -11.94
CA SER A 161 -2.88 -16.08 -11.81
C SER A 161 -2.29 -14.77 -12.37
N HIS A 162 -1.03 -14.78 -12.75
CA HIS A 162 -0.34 -13.67 -13.41
C HIS A 162 -0.02 -13.99 -14.87
N PRO A 163 0.20 -12.97 -15.73
CA PRO A 163 0.69 -13.21 -17.07
C PRO A 163 1.98 -14.04 -17.04
N HIS A 164 1.97 -15.20 -17.69
CA HIS A 164 3.11 -16.10 -17.80
C HIS A 164 3.28 -16.50 -19.28
N ASP A 165 4.48 -16.93 -19.62
CA ASP A 165 4.86 -17.36 -20.98
C ASP A 165 4.63 -16.28 -22.07
N VAL A 166 4.63 -15.00 -21.68
CA VAL A 166 4.50 -13.85 -22.58
C VAL A 166 5.54 -12.77 -22.26
N PHE A 167 6.02 -12.08 -23.27
CA PHE A 167 6.80 -10.86 -23.10
C PHE A 167 5.87 -9.66 -23.07
N ILE A 168 5.80 -8.98 -21.92
CA ILE A 168 4.97 -7.78 -21.79
C ILE A 168 5.65 -6.63 -22.55
N THR A 169 5.03 -6.18 -23.63
CA THR A 169 5.52 -5.05 -24.44
C THR A 169 4.91 -3.72 -24.03
N LYS A 170 3.78 -3.76 -23.31
CA LYS A 170 3.11 -2.57 -22.75
C LYS A 170 2.52 -2.93 -21.39
N GLU A 171 3.01 -2.26 -20.35
CA GLU A 171 2.50 -2.44 -18.99
C GLU A 171 1.13 -1.78 -18.82
N ALA A 172 0.26 -2.40 -18.02
CA ALA A 172 -0.96 -1.78 -17.56
C ALA A 172 -0.65 -0.83 -16.38
N PRO A 173 -1.38 0.29 -16.20
CA PRO A 173 -1.09 1.25 -15.12
C PRO A 173 -1.09 0.65 -13.71
N ASN A 174 -1.84 -0.42 -13.50
CA ASN A 174 -1.97 -1.12 -12.21
C ASN A 174 -1.18 -2.43 -12.13
N TYR A 175 -0.34 -2.71 -13.11
CA TYR A 175 0.47 -3.92 -13.16
C TYR A 175 1.86 -3.60 -13.68
N SER A 176 2.87 -3.84 -12.85
CA SER A 176 4.28 -3.76 -13.25
C SER A 176 4.95 -5.09 -12.94
N VAL A 177 5.76 -5.56 -13.86
CA VAL A 177 6.65 -6.69 -13.62
C VAL A 177 7.87 -6.15 -12.88
N ASN A 178 8.01 -6.49 -11.61
CA ASN A 178 9.28 -6.26 -10.93
C ASN A 178 10.30 -7.27 -11.51
N LEU A 179 11.19 -6.77 -12.35
CA LEU A 179 12.39 -7.48 -12.77
C LEU A 179 13.39 -7.51 -11.63
#